data_380dcbe77bfd6a546bb893014b0a3410
#
_entry.id   380dcbe77bfd6a546bb893014b0a3410
#
_cell.length_a   1.000
_cell.length_b   1.000
_cell.length_c   1.000
_cell.angle_alpha   90.00
_cell.angle_beta   90.00
_cell.angle_gamma   90.00
#
_symmetry.space_group_name_H-M   'P 1'
#
loop_
_entity.id
_entity.type
_entity.pdbx_description
1 polymer ?
#
loop_
_entity_poly.entity_id
_entity_poly.type
_entity_poly.pdbx_seq_one_letter_code
_entity_poly.pdbx_strand_id
1 'polypeptide(L)'
;TLSSSSAASDVYKRQVLKDAQDAGTQVILFDRVIDADESLYAASIVSDMDKEGQTACDWLKAQNLDEYNIIHIQGVMGSAAQKGRSGALTDTAAAEGWNIVNEQTAEWNAEKAQQIVQSVIDSGEKFNVIYAENDDMAKGAVAALDKANISHGVGKDVVVMGFDCNKWALQELLDQNWNYDGQCNPFQASYIADVIQKLQNNEEITEKTIIMDEKGFDATTITEDDVNKYGI
;
A
#
# COMPACT_ATOMS: atom_id res chain seq x y z
N THR A 1 -7.94 24.15 -8.07
CA THR A 1 -6.59 24.74 -8.02
C THR A 1 -5.54 23.86 -7.31
N LEU A 2 -5.74 22.55 -7.21
CA LEU A 2 -4.80 21.59 -6.59
C LEU A 2 -3.83 20.95 -7.59
N SER A 3 -3.90 21.30 -8.86
CA SER A 3 -3.08 20.67 -9.91
C SER A 3 -1.71 21.32 -10.14
N SER A 4 -1.41 22.44 -9.51
CA SER A 4 -0.20 23.20 -9.89
C SER A 4 1.11 22.69 -9.27
N SER A 5 1.08 22.08 -8.07
CA SER A 5 2.31 21.62 -7.41
C SER A 5 2.80 20.25 -7.93
N SER A 6 1.89 19.31 -8.20
CA SER A 6 2.26 18.01 -8.77
C SER A 6 2.72 18.15 -10.23
N ALA A 7 1.98 18.91 -11.05
CA ALA A 7 2.35 19.16 -12.42
C ALA A 7 3.69 19.91 -12.57
N ALA A 8 3.98 20.86 -11.71
CA ALA A 8 5.27 21.55 -11.68
C ALA A 8 6.41 20.60 -11.27
N SER A 9 6.17 19.70 -10.30
CA SER A 9 7.13 18.67 -9.92
C SER A 9 7.43 17.71 -11.07
N ASP A 10 6.41 17.27 -11.82
CA ASP A 10 6.58 16.33 -12.90
C ASP A 10 7.29 16.98 -14.13
N VAL A 11 7.00 18.24 -14.43
CA VAL A 11 7.74 18.98 -15.45
C VAL A 11 9.23 19.09 -15.09
N TYR A 12 9.54 19.39 -13.81
CA TYR A 12 10.92 19.45 -13.36
C TYR A 12 11.61 18.09 -13.46
N LYS A 13 10.97 17.01 -13.06
CA LYS A 13 11.51 15.65 -13.13
C LYS A 13 11.80 15.25 -14.59
N ARG A 14 10.87 15.53 -15.52
CA ARG A 14 11.08 15.26 -16.96
C ARG A 14 12.28 16.03 -17.49
N GLN A 15 12.47 17.29 -17.10
CA GLN A 15 13.64 18.07 -17.52
C GLN A 15 14.94 17.46 -17.02
N VAL A 16 15.00 17.04 -15.74
CA VAL A 16 16.19 16.39 -15.17
C VAL A 16 16.52 15.08 -15.89
N LEU A 17 15.50 14.27 -16.24
CA LEU A 17 15.72 13.05 -17.01
C LEU A 17 16.29 13.35 -18.41
N LYS A 18 15.78 14.40 -19.06
CA LYS A 18 16.29 14.83 -20.35
C LYS A 18 17.73 15.34 -20.28
N ASP A 19 18.05 16.14 -19.28
CA ASP A 19 19.41 16.65 -19.06
C ASP A 19 20.39 15.50 -18.79
N ALA A 20 19.97 14.46 -18.05
CA ALA A 20 20.76 13.26 -17.81
C ALA A 20 21.00 12.49 -19.13
N GLN A 21 19.97 12.32 -19.97
CA GLN A 21 20.07 11.68 -21.26
C GLN A 21 21.01 12.45 -22.20
N ASP A 22 20.87 13.77 -22.28
CA ASP A 22 21.72 14.64 -23.08
C ASP A 22 23.20 14.60 -22.62
N ALA A 23 23.44 14.34 -21.34
CA ALA A 23 24.76 14.10 -20.75
C ALA A 23 25.28 12.65 -20.94
N GLY A 24 24.52 11.76 -21.57
CA GLY A 24 24.87 10.35 -21.73
C GLY A 24 24.77 9.53 -20.45
N THR A 25 24.06 10.02 -19.43
CA THR A 25 23.86 9.34 -18.16
C THR A 25 22.67 8.41 -18.22
N GLN A 26 22.86 7.13 -17.88
CA GLN A 26 21.77 6.17 -17.75
C GLN A 26 21.05 6.38 -16.42
N VAL A 27 19.72 6.45 -16.46
CA VAL A 27 18.89 6.63 -15.28
C VAL A 27 18.06 5.37 -15.06
N ILE A 28 18.03 4.87 -13.83
CA ILE A 28 17.14 3.80 -13.37
C ILE A 28 16.19 4.42 -12.36
N LEU A 29 14.90 4.33 -12.61
CA LEU A 29 13.86 4.77 -11.68
C LEU A 29 13.50 3.61 -10.75
N PHE A 30 13.17 3.94 -9.51
CA PHE A 30 12.70 2.93 -8.56
C PHE A 30 11.76 3.55 -7.52
N ASP A 31 10.99 2.71 -6.83
CA ASP A 31 9.98 3.04 -5.82
C ASP A 31 8.74 3.73 -6.42
N ARG A 32 8.91 4.90 -7.05
CA ARG A 32 7.78 5.70 -7.52
C ARG A 32 7.77 5.88 -9.03
N VAL A 33 6.59 5.72 -9.61
CA VAL A 33 6.38 6.03 -11.03
C VAL A 33 6.51 7.53 -11.27
N ILE A 34 7.20 7.89 -12.36
CA ILE A 34 7.26 9.24 -12.90
C ILE A 34 6.50 9.24 -14.23
N ASP A 35 5.57 10.17 -14.41
CA ASP A 35 4.93 10.39 -15.70
C ASP A 35 5.92 11.05 -16.68
N ALA A 36 6.73 10.22 -17.34
CA ALA A 36 7.75 10.63 -18.31
C ALA A 36 7.83 9.62 -19.45
N ASP A 37 8.37 10.06 -20.60
CA ASP A 37 8.61 9.19 -21.75
C ASP A 37 9.65 8.12 -21.38
N GLU A 38 9.34 6.86 -21.67
CA GLU A 38 10.21 5.71 -21.38
C GLU A 38 11.58 5.76 -22.07
N SER A 39 11.73 6.58 -23.10
CA SER A 39 13.03 6.81 -23.74
C SER A 39 14.02 7.56 -22.86
N LEU A 40 13.55 8.23 -21.80
CA LEU A 40 14.35 9.07 -20.90
C LEU A 40 15.04 8.29 -19.78
N TYR A 41 14.74 7.01 -19.60
CA TYR A 41 15.35 6.16 -18.58
C TYR A 41 15.61 4.74 -19.09
N ALA A 42 16.51 4.04 -18.43
CA ALA A 42 16.88 2.68 -18.80
C ALA A 42 15.82 1.68 -18.34
N ALA A 43 15.39 1.77 -17.09
CA ALA A 43 14.33 0.95 -16.51
C ALA A 43 13.66 1.67 -15.35
N SER A 44 12.47 1.19 -14.97
CA SER A 44 11.71 1.56 -13.76
C SER A 44 11.36 0.30 -12.98
N ILE A 45 11.70 0.25 -11.70
CA ILE A 45 11.37 -0.86 -10.79
C ILE A 45 10.31 -0.35 -9.82
N VAL A 46 9.13 -0.96 -9.84
CA VAL A 46 7.95 -0.43 -9.13
C VAL A 46 7.08 -1.54 -8.57
N SER A 47 6.33 -1.24 -7.53
CA SER A 47 5.20 -2.04 -7.05
C SER A 47 3.96 -1.78 -7.90
N ASP A 48 3.11 -2.79 -8.03
CA ASP A 48 1.78 -2.65 -8.65
C ASP A 48 0.74 -2.32 -7.56
N MET A 49 0.56 -1.03 -7.30
CA MET A 49 -0.32 -0.52 -6.25
C MET A 49 -1.80 -0.88 -6.47
N ASP A 50 -2.23 -1.01 -7.73
CA ASP A 50 -3.60 -1.44 -8.07
C ASP A 50 -3.78 -2.93 -7.71
N LYS A 51 -2.78 -3.76 -8.03
CA LYS A 51 -2.76 -5.18 -7.68
C LYS A 51 -2.67 -5.41 -6.17
N GLU A 52 -1.90 -4.60 -5.44
CA GLU A 52 -1.87 -4.65 -3.98
C GLU A 52 -3.27 -4.46 -3.40
N GLY A 53 -3.95 -3.39 -3.79
CA GLY A 53 -5.31 -3.10 -3.36
C GLY A 53 -6.30 -4.19 -3.78
N GLN A 54 -6.22 -4.69 -5.02
CA GLN A 54 -7.09 -5.76 -5.50
C GLN A 54 -6.89 -7.06 -4.73
N THR A 55 -5.63 -7.44 -4.44
CA THR A 55 -5.31 -8.64 -3.65
C THR A 55 -5.90 -8.55 -2.24
N ALA A 56 -5.82 -7.38 -1.61
CA ALA A 56 -6.42 -7.14 -0.30
C ALA A 56 -7.96 -7.23 -0.34
N CYS A 57 -8.59 -6.67 -1.37
CA CYS A 57 -10.04 -6.75 -1.55
C CYS A 57 -10.51 -8.19 -1.84
N ASP A 58 -9.78 -8.92 -2.66
CA ASP A 58 -10.08 -10.33 -2.96
C ASP A 58 -9.96 -11.19 -1.70
N TRP A 59 -8.94 -10.93 -0.86
CA TRP A 59 -8.80 -11.57 0.44
C TRP A 59 -9.98 -11.24 1.36
N LEU A 60 -10.34 -9.96 1.48
CA LEU A 60 -11.45 -9.51 2.33
C LEU A 60 -12.79 -10.15 1.88
N LYS A 61 -13.04 -10.21 0.58
CA LYS A 61 -14.21 -10.87 0.01
C LYS A 61 -14.26 -12.36 0.39
N ALA A 62 -13.13 -13.05 0.37
CA ALA A 62 -13.03 -14.46 0.72
C ALA A 62 -13.35 -14.75 2.19
N GLN A 63 -13.36 -13.74 3.08
CA GLN A 63 -13.73 -13.90 4.48
C GLN A 63 -15.23 -14.21 4.66
N ASN A 64 -16.08 -13.91 3.68
CA ASN A 64 -17.54 -14.16 3.70
C ASN A 64 -18.21 -13.63 4.97
N LEU A 65 -17.92 -12.37 5.33
CA LEU A 65 -18.53 -11.71 6.48
C LEU A 65 -20.04 -11.50 6.23
N ASP A 66 -20.84 -11.52 7.28
CA ASP A 66 -22.28 -11.26 7.18
C ASP A 66 -22.58 -9.83 6.70
N GLU A 67 -21.71 -8.88 7.03
CA GLU A 67 -21.77 -7.49 6.59
C GLU A 67 -20.35 -6.91 6.42
N TYR A 68 -20.23 -5.87 5.61
CA TYR A 68 -18.98 -5.15 5.37
C TYR A 68 -19.22 -3.66 5.59
N ASN A 69 -19.00 -3.22 6.84
CA ASN A 69 -19.05 -1.81 7.23
C ASN A 69 -17.60 -1.35 7.48
N ILE A 70 -17.03 -0.62 6.53
CA ILE A 70 -15.60 -0.38 6.41
C ILE A 70 -15.24 1.04 6.84
N ILE A 71 -14.30 1.17 7.76
CA ILE A 71 -13.55 2.42 7.94
C ILE A 71 -12.35 2.36 7.01
N HIS A 72 -12.32 3.25 6.02
CA HIS A 72 -11.23 3.41 5.07
C HIS A 72 -10.30 4.54 5.48
N ILE A 73 -9.06 4.20 5.85
CA ILE A 73 -8.04 5.16 6.31
C ILE A 73 -7.02 5.33 5.19
N GLN A 74 -7.12 6.46 4.49
CA GLN A 74 -6.33 6.74 3.30
C GLN A 74 -4.96 7.33 3.64
N GLY A 75 -3.98 7.05 2.78
CA GLY A 75 -2.67 7.67 2.82
C GLY A 75 -2.64 9.12 2.33
N VAL A 76 -1.46 9.59 1.93
CA VAL A 76 -1.33 10.93 1.32
C VAL A 76 -2.05 10.97 -0.02
N MET A 77 -3.03 11.87 -0.10
CA MET A 77 -3.89 12.01 -1.28
C MET A 77 -3.11 12.29 -2.55
N GLY A 78 -3.38 11.49 -3.58
CA GLY A 78 -2.76 11.61 -4.90
C GLY A 78 -1.43 10.87 -5.05
N SER A 79 -0.92 10.20 -4.01
CA SER A 79 0.21 9.26 -4.15
C SER A 79 -0.22 8.01 -4.95
N ALA A 80 0.74 7.30 -5.54
CA ALA A 80 0.44 6.09 -6.31
C ALA A 80 -0.21 5.01 -5.42
N ALA A 81 0.34 4.79 -4.21
CA ALA A 81 -0.19 3.82 -3.27
C ALA A 81 -1.64 4.14 -2.87
N GLN A 82 -1.91 5.41 -2.48
CA GLN A 82 -3.28 5.82 -2.15
C GLN A 82 -4.24 5.58 -3.34
N LYS A 83 -3.84 5.97 -4.56
CA LYS A 83 -4.72 5.80 -5.74
C LYS A 83 -5.04 4.33 -6.01
N GLY A 84 -4.03 3.46 -5.99
CA GLY A 84 -4.22 2.04 -6.26
C GLY A 84 -5.02 1.35 -5.15
N ARG A 85 -4.61 1.51 -3.89
CA ARG A 85 -5.26 0.87 -2.74
C ARG A 85 -6.69 1.39 -2.53
N SER A 86 -6.92 2.72 -2.63
CA SER A 86 -8.27 3.32 -2.58
C SER A 86 -9.14 2.92 -3.76
N GLY A 87 -8.57 2.94 -4.99
CA GLY A 87 -9.31 2.61 -6.21
C GLY A 87 -9.86 1.19 -6.15
N ALA A 88 -9.02 0.22 -5.81
CA ALA A 88 -9.41 -1.17 -5.66
C ALA A 88 -10.53 -1.36 -4.61
N LEU A 89 -10.41 -0.70 -3.43
CA LEU A 89 -11.47 -0.78 -2.42
C LEU A 89 -12.77 -0.15 -2.89
N THR A 90 -12.73 1.02 -3.49
CA THR A 90 -13.91 1.74 -3.97
C THR A 90 -14.66 0.95 -5.03
N ASP A 91 -13.92 0.41 -6.02
CA ASP A 91 -14.50 -0.37 -7.12
C ASP A 91 -15.08 -1.70 -6.60
N THR A 92 -14.37 -2.38 -5.70
CA THR A 92 -14.86 -3.61 -5.09
C THR A 92 -16.08 -3.36 -4.21
N ALA A 93 -16.06 -2.32 -3.37
CA ALA A 93 -17.19 -1.96 -2.53
C ALA A 93 -18.45 -1.67 -3.35
N ALA A 94 -18.30 -0.95 -4.46
CA ALA A 94 -19.42 -0.67 -5.38
C ALA A 94 -19.95 -1.95 -6.05
N ALA A 95 -19.07 -2.87 -6.43
CA ALA A 95 -19.46 -4.12 -7.09
C ALA A 95 -20.13 -5.12 -6.14
N GLU A 96 -19.64 -5.21 -4.90
CA GLU A 96 -20.07 -6.19 -3.90
C GLU A 96 -21.15 -5.65 -2.93
N GLY A 97 -21.47 -4.35 -3.00
CA GLY A 97 -22.43 -3.71 -2.12
C GLY A 97 -21.89 -3.49 -0.69
N TRP A 98 -20.58 -3.36 -0.52
CA TRP A 98 -19.97 -3.04 0.77
C TRP A 98 -20.25 -1.59 1.15
N ASN A 99 -20.32 -1.33 2.44
CA ASN A 99 -20.59 -0.01 2.98
C ASN A 99 -19.30 0.63 3.54
N ILE A 100 -18.80 1.67 2.89
CA ILE A 100 -17.71 2.48 3.42
C ILE A 100 -18.34 3.53 4.35
N VAL A 101 -18.37 3.25 5.65
CA VAL A 101 -19.03 4.10 6.66
C VAL A 101 -18.23 5.36 6.98
N ASN A 102 -16.93 5.32 6.78
CA ASN A 102 -16.04 6.47 6.92
C ASN A 102 -14.86 6.35 5.95
N GLU A 103 -14.50 7.46 5.31
CA GLU A 103 -13.35 7.56 4.42
C GLU A 103 -12.63 8.87 4.70
N GLN A 104 -11.42 8.79 5.23
CA GLN A 104 -10.60 9.97 5.56
C GLN A 104 -9.11 9.69 5.38
N THR A 105 -8.36 10.72 4.96
CA THR A 105 -6.90 10.63 4.90
C THR A 105 -6.26 10.86 6.27
N ALA A 106 -5.40 9.95 6.67
CA ALA A 106 -4.50 10.11 7.80
C ALA A 106 -3.06 10.46 7.37
N GLU A 107 -2.81 10.59 6.06
CA GLU A 107 -1.51 11.04 5.52
C GLU A 107 -0.32 10.19 5.99
N TRP A 108 -0.49 8.88 6.07
CA TRP A 108 0.47 7.89 6.59
C TRP A 108 0.79 8.03 8.09
N ASN A 109 -0.05 8.75 8.86
CA ASN A 109 0.22 9.08 10.26
C ASN A 109 -0.67 8.30 11.23
N ALA A 110 -0.05 7.57 12.17
CA ALA A 110 -0.74 6.73 13.15
C ALA A 110 -1.66 7.55 14.09
N GLU A 111 -1.22 8.73 14.54
CA GLU A 111 -2.02 9.54 15.47
C GLU A 111 -3.29 10.08 14.80
N LYS A 112 -3.19 10.49 13.52
CA LYS A 112 -4.37 10.89 12.73
C LYS A 112 -5.32 9.73 12.52
N ALA A 113 -4.81 8.54 12.18
CA ALA A 113 -5.61 7.33 12.04
C ALA A 113 -6.34 6.99 13.35
N GLN A 114 -5.66 7.06 14.49
CA GLN A 114 -6.27 6.87 15.80
C GLN A 114 -7.41 7.86 16.05
N GLN A 115 -7.22 9.14 15.72
CA GLN A 115 -8.25 10.18 15.90
C GLN A 115 -9.46 9.93 15.00
N ILE A 116 -9.25 9.49 13.75
CA ILE A 116 -10.33 9.15 12.81
C ILE A 116 -11.17 8.00 13.39
N VAL A 117 -10.53 6.88 13.77
CA VAL A 117 -11.26 5.72 14.31
C VAL A 117 -11.95 6.06 15.63
N GLN A 118 -11.29 6.81 16.53
CA GLN A 118 -11.92 7.27 17.77
C GLN A 118 -13.17 8.11 17.49
N SER A 119 -13.14 8.99 16.49
CA SER A 119 -14.30 9.80 16.09
C SER A 119 -15.47 8.95 15.60
N VAL A 120 -15.19 7.88 14.84
CA VAL A 120 -16.22 6.95 14.36
C VAL A 120 -16.83 6.19 15.57
N ILE A 121 -16.00 5.71 16.49
CA ILE A 121 -16.45 5.05 17.74
C ILE A 121 -17.35 5.99 18.55
N ASP A 122 -16.93 7.23 18.74
CA ASP A 122 -17.66 8.23 19.53
C ASP A 122 -18.99 8.64 18.89
N SER A 123 -19.11 8.53 17.57
CA SER A 123 -20.36 8.78 16.83
C SER A 123 -21.39 7.65 17.00
N GLY A 124 -20.96 6.48 17.43
CA GLY A 124 -21.79 5.27 17.50
C GLY A 124 -22.06 4.61 16.16
N GLU A 125 -21.34 5.02 15.10
CA GLU A 125 -21.42 4.36 13.79
C GLU A 125 -20.91 2.91 13.89
N LYS A 126 -21.63 1.99 13.26
CA LYS A 126 -21.24 0.57 13.28
C LYS A 126 -20.25 0.28 12.18
N PHE A 127 -19.20 -0.44 12.52
CA PHE A 127 -18.20 -0.95 11.60
C PHE A 127 -17.68 -2.32 12.05
N ASN A 128 -17.12 -3.08 11.12
CA ASN A 128 -16.50 -4.36 11.39
C ASN A 128 -15.22 -4.60 10.57
N VAL A 129 -14.80 -3.61 9.77
CA VAL A 129 -13.56 -3.67 9.00
C VAL A 129 -12.80 -2.36 9.12
N ILE A 130 -11.51 -2.44 9.41
CA ILE A 130 -10.53 -1.37 9.23
C ILE A 130 -9.71 -1.71 7.99
N TYR A 131 -9.82 -0.89 6.95
CA TYR A 131 -8.95 -0.91 5.78
C TYR A 131 -8.01 0.29 5.88
N ALA A 132 -6.82 0.08 6.39
CA ALA A 132 -5.79 1.11 6.51
C ALA A 132 -4.76 0.92 5.40
N GLU A 133 -4.48 1.97 4.64
CA GLU A 133 -3.60 1.90 3.47
C GLU A 133 -2.11 1.78 3.81
N ASN A 134 -1.74 1.72 5.10
CA ASN A 134 -0.43 1.26 5.56
C ASN A 134 -0.47 0.79 7.02
N ASP A 135 0.62 0.16 7.46
CA ASP A 135 0.75 -0.43 8.79
C ASP A 135 0.72 0.59 9.92
N ASP A 136 1.38 1.74 9.76
CA ASP A 136 1.37 2.78 10.80
C ASP A 136 -0.05 3.29 11.08
N MET A 137 -0.86 3.45 10.03
CA MET A 137 -2.25 3.85 10.19
C MET A 137 -3.10 2.71 10.78
N ALA A 138 -2.85 1.46 10.39
CA ALA A 138 -3.50 0.29 11.01
C ALA A 138 -3.20 0.22 12.51
N LYS A 139 -1.94 0.43 12.90
CA LYS A 139 -1.52 0.52 14.31
C LYS A 139 -2.24 1.64 15.06
N GLY A 140 -2.40 2.81 14.43
CA GLY A 140 -3.16 3.92 15.00
C GLY A 140 -4.64 3.56 15.19
N ALA A 141 -5.24 2.88 14.21
CA ALA A 141 -6.61 2.39 14.30
C ALA A 141 -6.80 1.41 15.46
N VAL A 142 -5.90 0.42 15.58
CA VAL A 142 -5.90 -0.56 16.66
C VAL A 142 -5.79 0.10 18.03
N ALA A 143 -4.96 1.12 18.18
CA ALA A 143 -4.86 1.86 19.45
C ALA A 143 -6.18 2.54 19.85
N ALA A 144 -7.04 2.93 18.90
CA ALA A 144 -8.39 3.43 19.21
C ALA A 144 -9.34 2.29 19.60
N LEU A 145 -9.27 1.14 18.92
CA LEU A 145 -10.07 -0.05 19.26
C LEU A 145 -9.75 -0.53 20.68
N ASP A 146 -8.47 -0.69 21.03
CA ASP A 146 -8.01 -1.12 22.35
C ASP A 146 -8.49 -0.19 23.44
N LYS A 147 -8.36 1.12 23.24
CA LYS A 147 -8.83 2.15 24.16
C LYS A 147 -10.34 2.06 24.44
N ALA A 148 -11.10 1.68 23.40
CA ALA A 148 -12.55 1.51 23.48
C ALA A 148 -12.97 0.10 23.95
N ASN A 149 -12.01 -0.82 24.18
CA ASN A 149 -12.24 -2.24 24.45
C ASN A 149 -13.05 -2.95 23.37
N ILE A 150 -12.82 -2.60 22.10
CA ILE A 150 -13.41 -3.27 20.93
C ILE A 150 -12.46 -4.38 20.48
N SER A 151 -12.95 -5.60 20.41
CA SER A 151 -12.12 -6.76 20.03
C SER A 151 -11.81 -6.74 18.54
N HIS A 152 -10.58 -7.10 18.17
CA HIS A 152 -10.11 -7.08 16.78
C HIS A 152 -9.16 -8.25 16.50
N GLY A 153 -8.99 -8.57 15.22
CA GLY A 153 -8.15 -9.67 14.77
C GLY A 153 -8.95 -10.92 14.41
N VAL A 154 -8.27 -12.08 14.38
CA VAL A 154 -8.85 -13.34 13.90
C VAL A 154 -9.96 -13.82 14.83
N GLY A 155 -11.18 -13.99 14.27
CA GLY A 155 -12.35 -14.45 15.02
C GLY A 155 -12.89 -13.45 16.03
N LYS A 156 -12.60 -12.16 15.85
CA LYS A 156 -13.06 -11.05 16.70
C LYS A 156 -14.05 -10.15 15.94
N ASP A 157 -14.48 -9.06 16.61
CA ASP A 157 -15.53 -8.19 16.11
C ASP A 157 -15.07 -7.34 14.90
N VAL A 158 -13.79 -6.99 14.84
CA VAL A 158 -13.24 -6.10 13.83
C VAL A 158 -12.08 -6.77 13.08
N VAL A 159 -12.19 -6.84 11.75
CA VAL A 159 -11.11 -7.21 10.84
C VAL A 159 -10.18 -6.02 10.69
N VAL A 160 -8.86 -6.25 10.83
CA VAL A 160 -7.83 -5.22 10.64
C VAL A 160 -6.93 -5.59 9.48
N MET A 161 -6.78 -4.64 8.54
CA MET A 161 -5.95 -4.79 7.36
C MET A 161 -4.93 -3.66 7.28
N GLY A 162 -3.70 -4.00 6.92
CA GLY A 162 -2.57 -3.09 6.70
C GLY A 162 -1.90 -3.33 5.36
N PHE A 163 -0.88 -2.52 5.08
CA PHE A 163 0.03 -2.65 3.93
C PHE A 163 1.43 -2.21 4.35
N ASP A 164 2.42 -2.68 3.66
CA ASP A 164 3.86 -2.45 3.67
C ASP A 164 4.64 -3.67 4.20
N CYS A 165 4.06 -4.50 5.05
CA CYS A 165 4.70 -5.64 5.70
C CYS A 165 5.89 -5.23 6.60
N ASN A 166 5.71 -4.20 7.41
CA ASN A 166 6.64 -3.95 8.50
C ASN A 166 6.78 -5.21 9.38
N LYS A 167 7.99 -5.55 9.81
CA LYS A 167 8.21 -6.78 10.57
C LYS A 167 7.34 -6.88 11.82
N TRP A 168 7.11 -5.75 12.49
CA TRP A 168 6.23 -5.69 13.66
C TRP A 168 4.75 -5.89 13.28
N ALA A 169 4.31 -5.46 12.07
CA ALA A 169 2.95 -5.68 11.59
C ALA A 169 2.71 -7.15 11.23
N LEU A 170 3.67 -7.78 10.54
CA LEU A 170 3.63 -9.22 10.29
C LEU A 170 3.64 -10.03 11.60
N GLN A 171 4.27 -9.52 12.68
CA GLN A 171 4.19 -10.16 14.00
C GLN A 171 2.76 -10.06 14.57
N GLU A 172 2.07 -8.92 14.39
CA GLU A 172 0.66 -8.79 14.79
C GLU A 172 -0.26 -9.75 14.04
N LEU A 173 0.04 -10.06 12.76
CA LEU A 173 -0.65 -11.12 12.03
C LEU A 173 -0.36 -12.50 12.64
N LEU A 174 0.91 -12.81 12.89
CA LEU A 174 1.32 -14.09 13.50
C LEU A 174 0.67 -14.32 14.86
N ASP A 175 0.52 -13.24 15.64
CA ASP A 175 -0.14 -13.23 16.94
C ASP A 175 -1.68 -13.17 16.83
N GLN A 176 -2.22 -13.12 15.59
CA GLN A 176 -3.65 -13.06 15.27
C GLN A 176 -4.38 -11.79 15.77
N ASN A 177 -3.62 -10.74 16.04
CA ASN A 177 -4.18 -9.44 16.44
C ASN A 177 -4.69 -8.63 15.25
N TRP A 178 -4.11 -8.86 14.07
CA TRP A 178 -4.56 -8.35 12.77
C TRP A 178 -4.99 -9.50 11.88
N ASN A 179 -5.54 -9.20 10.70
CA ASN A 179 -6.09 -10.21 9.81
C ASN A 179 -5.33 -10.34 8.49
N TYR A 180 -4.89 -9.21 7.92
CA TYR A 180 -4.25 -9.15 6.61
C TYR A 180 -3.22 -8.05 6.53
N ASP A 181 -2.16 -8.29 5.76
CA ASP A 181 -1.17 -7.28 5.40
C ASP A 181 -0.71 -7.48 3.95
N GLY A 182 -0.77 -6.41 3.16
CA GLY A 182 -0.34 -6.38 1.76
C GLY A 182 1.12 -5.96 1.65
N GLN A 183 1.93 -6.74 0.96
CA GLN A 183 3.33 -6.40 0.77
C GLN A 183 3.49 -5.22 -0.18
N CYS A 184 4.29 -4.22 0.22
CA CYS A 184 4.90 -3.21 -0.63
C CYS A 184 6.42 -3.31 -0.40
N ASN A 185 7.13 -3.96 -1.32
CA ASN A 185 8.49 -4.43 -1.07
C ASN A 185 9.55 -3.37 -1.37
N PRO A 186 10.31 -2.86 -0.37
CA PRO A 186 11.37 -1.89 -0.59
C PRO A 186 12.70 -2.52 -1.04
N PHE A 187 12.82 -3.86 -1.08
CA PHE A 187 14.05 -4.57 -1.43
C PHE A 187 14.30 -4.60 -2.95
N GLN A 188 14.43 -3.42 -3.54
CA GLN A 188 14.59 -3.24 -4.99
C GLN A 188 16.04 -3.38 -5.47
N ALA A 189 17.00 -3.45 -4.56
CA ALA A 189 18.43 -3.39 -4.88
C ALA A 189 18.91 -4.51 -5.83
N SER A 190 18.36 -5.73 -5.74
CA SER A 190 18.72 -6.82 -6.64
C SER A 190 18.28 -6.55 -8.09
N TYR A 191 17.08 -6.04 -8.27
CA TYR A 191 16.56 -5.65 -9.60
C TYR A 191 17.38 -4.52 -10.22
N ILE A 192 17.75 -3.51 -9.40
CA ILE A 192 18.62 -2.41 -9.83
C ILE A 192 19.98 -2.94 -10.26
N ALA A 193 20.58 -3.87 -9.47
CA ALA A 193 21.87 -4.47 -9.78
C ALA A 193 21.82 -5.24 -11.11
N ASP A 194 20.75 -6.01 -11.37
CA ASP A 194 20.58 -6.74 -12.61
C ASP A 194 20.48 -5.80 -13.82
N VAL A 195 19.72 -4.69 -13.68
CA VAL A 195 19.66 -3.66 -14.73
C VAL A 195 21.03 -3.03 -15.00
N ILE A 196 21.79 -2.69 -13.95
CA ILE A 196 23.15 -2.14 -14.07
C ILE A 196 24.07 -3.13 -14.80
N GLN A 197 24.00 -4.41 -14.45
CA GLN A 197 24.82 -5.45 -15.09
C GLN A 197 24.50 -5.59 -16.58
N LYS A 198 23.22 -5.59 -16.96
CA LYS A 198 22.81 -5.59 -18.37
C LYS A 198 23.35 -4.37 -19.12
N LEU A 199 23.22 -3.17 -18.53
CA LEU A 199 23.75 -1.94 -19.13
C LEU A 199 25.29 -2.01 -19.33
N GLN A 200 26.03 -2.51 -18.35
CA GLN A 200 27.48 -2.67 -18.44
C GLN A 200 27.91 -3.67 -19.53
N ASN A 201 27.11 -4.72 -19.74
CA ASN A 201 27.36 -5.73 -20.75
C ASN A 201 26.86 -5.29 -22.16
N ASN A 202 26.27 -4.11 -22.30
CA ASN A 202 25.58 -3.66 -23.50
C ASN A 202 24.44 -4.60 -23.94
N GLU A 203 23.79 -5.23 -22.99
CA GLU A 203 22.61 -6.06 -23.22
C GLU A 203 21.36 -5.16 -23.32
N GLU A 204 20.43 -5.54 -24.19
CA GLU A 204 19.18 -4.82 -24.36
C GLU A 204 18.26 -5.02 -23.14
N ILE A 205 17.69 -3.93 -22.62
CA ILE A 205 16.65 -3.96 -21.62
C ILE A 205 15.30 -3.96 -22.36
N THR A 206 14.76 -5.15 -22.55
CA THR A 206 13.52 -5.38 -23.31
C THR A 206 12.28 -4.98 -22.54
N GLU A 207 12.31 -5.06 -21.22
CA GLU A 207 11.23 -4.69 -20.32
C GLU A 207 11.65 -3.48 -19.48
N LYS A 208 11.09 -2.33 -19.83
CA LYS A 208 11.43 -1.06 -19.19
C LYS A 208 10.78 -0.87 -17.83
N THR A 209 9.60 -1.42 -17.64
CA THR A 209 8.90 -1.41 -16.35
C THR A 209 8.95 -2.81 -15.73
N ILE A 210 9.70 -2.92 -14.65
CA ILE A 210 9.88 -4.17 -13.89
C ILE A 210 8.94 -4.09 -12.69
N ILE A 211 7.87 -4.86 -12.72
CA ILE A 211 6.92 -4.98 -11.61
C ILE A 211 7.50 -5.97 -10.60
N MET A 212 7.55 -5.57 -9.34
CA MET A 212 7.99 -6.44 -8.26
C MET A 212 6.95 -7.53 -7.97
N ASP A 213 7.43 -8.72 -7.64
CA ASP A 213 6.54 -9.81 -7.20
C ASP A 213 6.21 -9.61 -5.72
N GLU A 214 4.94 -9.28 -5.44
CA GLU A 214 4.42 -8.94 -4.13
C GLU A 214 3.17 -9.75 -3.84
N LYS A 215 2.93 -10.02 -2.55
CA LYS A 215 1.81 -10.85 -2.10
C LYS A 215 1.14 -10.28 -0.85
N GLY A 216 -0.06 -10.77 -0.56
CA GLY A 216 -0.73 -10.54 0.73
C GLY A 216 -0.40 -11.66 1.72
N PHE A 217 -0.43 -11.33 3.01
CA PHE A 217 -0.28 -12.25 4.13
C PHE A 217 -1.58 -12.32 4.94
N ASP A 218 -2.02 -13.53 5.20
CA ASP A 218 -3.21 -13.86 5.97
C ASP A 218 -2.79 -14.38 7.35
N ALA A 219 -3.35 -13.83 8.42
CA ALA A 219 -3.04 -14.19 9.80
C ALA A 219 -3.30 -15.65 10.14
N THR A 220 -4.11 -16.36 9.35
CA THR A 220 -4.38 -17.79 9.58
C THR A 220 -3.35 -18.71 8.93
N THR A 221 -2.51 -18.18 8.03
CA THR A 221 -1.54 -18.97 7.25
C THR A 221 -0.11 -18.49 7.35
N ILE A 222 0.12 -17.26 7.86
CA ILE A 222 1.47 -16.69 8.02
C ILE A 222 2.32 -17.54 8.97
N THR A 223 3.61 -17.61 8.70
CA THR A 223 4.58 -18.34 9.50
C THR A 223 5.67 -17.41 10.05
N GLU A 224 6.40 -17.86 11.07
CA GLU A 224 7.58 -17.14 11.57
C GLU A 224 8.66 -16.95 10.49
N ASP A 225 8.78 -17.92 9.57
CA ASP A 225 9.69 -17.81 8.43
C ASP A 225 9.25 -16.71 7.47
N ASP A 226 7.94 -16.49 7.26
CA ASP A 226 7.43 -15.36 6.46
C ASP A 226 7.76 -14.03 7.13
N VAL A 227 7.55 -13.89 8.43
CA VAL A 227 7.91 -12.68 9.20
C VAL A 227 9.39 -12.35 9.07
N ASN A 228 10.25 -13.37 9.15
CA ASN A 228 11.69 -13.17 9.04
C ASN A 228 12.16 -12.89 7.61
N LYS A 229 11.48 -13.42 6.60
CA LYS A 229 11.86 -13.29 5.18
C LYS A 229 11.34 -12.01 4.54
N TYR A 230 10.11 -11.61 4.86
CA TYR A 230 9.38 -10.55 4.18
C TYR A 230 9.19 -9.30 5.03
N GLY A 231 9.37 -9.39 6.35
CA GLY A 231 9.28 -8.25 7.25
C GLY A 231 10.41 -7.24 7.04
N ILE A 232 10.04 -5.96 6.87
CA ILE A 232 10.96 -4.84 6.67
C ILE A 232 11.19 -4.05 7.95
#